data_e65e259cc60b73d04d1f6224c9dec15f
#
_entry.id   e65e259cc60b73d04d1f6224c9dec15f
#
_cell.length_a   1.000
_cell.length_b   1.000
_cell.length_c   1.000
_cell.angle_alpha   90.00
_cell.angle_beta   90.00
_cell.angle_gamma   90.00
#
_symmetry.space_group_name_H-M   'P 1'
#
loop_
_entity.id
_entity.type
_entity.pdbx_description
1 polymer ?
#
loop_
_entity_poly.entity_id
_entity_poly.type
_entity_poly.pdbx_seq_one_letter_code
_entity_poly.pdbx_strand_id
1 'polypeptide(L)'
;MPANIPTLDVLLEQSIGLHSAIDKHREQLSLHTGSRYVLSATAAVISLEHAIGLLTLLEGRGFTSTFALFRVQYEALTRGIWLLYGASEDWVEKLSAPLTTENAKKANEGPMLAKMLDELEGKAPDVVMSQLKEFKEYSWKALSSYIHVGLHPLTRKAEGYPIGLIEQVLRQSNGLSLMGTMLLTMLSGDPRQQGKVAALQREFAGCCPDPQTGHVFPTENP
;
A
#
# COMPACT_ATOMS: atom_id res chain seq x y z
N MET A 1 -4.85 28.88 -16.96
CA MET A 1 -4.19 27.88 -17.80
C MET A 1 -4.66 26.53 -17.32
N PRO A 2 -5.22 25.63 -18.13
CA PRO A 2 -5.50 24.28 -17.69
C PRO A 2 -4.18 23.62 -17.28
N ALA A 3 -4.12 23.07 -16.06
CA ALA A 3 -3.01 22.28 -15.62
C ALA A 3 -2.80 21.14 -16.64
N ASN A 4 -1.58 21.00 -17.15
CA ASN A 4 -1.22 19.94 -18.06
C ASN A 4 -1.32 18.63 -17.28
N ILE A 5 -2.46 17.92 -17.42
CA ILE A 5 -2.67 16.63 -16.78
C ILE A 5 -1.73 15.65 -17.50
N PRO A 6 -0.74 15.06 -16.82
CA PRO A 6 0.17 14.13 -17.46
C PRO A 6 -0.61 12.93 -18.01
N THR A 7 -0.25 12.45 -19.20
CA THR A 7 -0.82 11.22 -19.73
C THR A 7 -0.45 10.02 -18.85
N LEU A 8 -1.20 8.92 -18.95
CA LEU A 8 -0.91 7.69 -18.19
C LEU A 8 0.55 7.23 -18.39
N ASP A 9 1.09 7.37 -19.59
CA ASP A 9 2.47 6.96 -19.90
C ASP A 9 3.48 7.81 -19.12
N VAL A 10 3.29 9.12 -19.05
CA VAL A 10 4.14 10.03 -18.24
C VAL A 10 4.01 9.70 -16.75
N LEU A 11 2.79 9.37 -16.30
CA LEU A 11 2.55 9.00 -14.92
C LEU A 11 3.24 7.68 -14.55
N LEU A 12 3.23 6.71 -15.46
CA LEU A 12 3.95 5.43 -15.33
C LEU A 12 5.46 5.66 -15.25
N GLU A 13 6.03 6.45 -16.14
CA GLU A 13 7.46 6.77 -16.15
C GLU A 13 7.88 7.43 -14.82
N GLN A 14 7.14 8.41 -14.35
CA GLN A 14 7.38 9.05 -13.06
C GLN A 14 7.27 8.05 -11.88
N SER A 15 6.30 7.15 -11.93
CA SER A 15 6.12 6.11 -10.90
C SER A 15 7.29 5.11 -10.88
N ILE A 16 7.78 4.69 -12.03
CA ILE A 16 8.99 3.85 -12.15
C ILE A 16 10.20 4.58 -11.55
N GLY A 17 10.35 5.88 -11.84
CA GLY A 17 11.39 6.73 -11.24
C GLY A 17 11.30 6.78 -9.71
N LEU A 18 10.09 6.95 -9.17
CA LEU A 18 9.83 6.93 -7.74
C LEU A 18 10.27 5.59 -7.11
N HIS A 19 9.86 4.46 -7.70
CA HIS A 19 10.21 3.13 -7.17
C HIS A 19 11.70 2.86 -7.23
N SER A 20 12.39 3.29 -8.29
CA SER A 20 13.86 3.24 -8.36
C SER A 20 14.53 4.04 -7.24
N ALA A 21 13.99 5.22 -6.92
CA ALA A 21 14.51 6.07 -5.85
C ALA A 21 14.21 5.46 -4.45
N ILE A 22 13.04 4.83 -4.28
CA ILE A 22 12.68 4.07 -3.07
C ILE A 22 13.66 2.92 -2.86
N ASP A 23 13.99 2.14 -3.88
CA ASP A 23 14.92 1.01 -3.78
C ASP A 23 16.32 1.48 -3.37
N LYS A 24 16.85 2.53 -4.00
CA LYS A 24 18.13 3.15 -3.60
C LYS A 24 18.12 3.65 -2.15
N HIS A 25 16.99 4.16 -1.67
CA HIS A 25 16.86 4.56 -0.27
C HIS A 25 16.88 3.34 0.66
N ARG A 26 16.12 2.28 0.30
CA ARG A 26 16.05 1.03 1.09
C ARG A 26 17.40 0.35 1.26
N GLU A 27 18.25 0.34 0.23
CA GLU A 27 19.60 -0.22 0.27
C GLU A 27 20.51 0.43 1.33
N GLN A 28 20.17 1.65 1.76
CA GLN A 28 20.93 2.40 2.78
C GLN A 28 20.41 2.14 4.21
N LEU A 29 19.31 1.39 4.38
CA LEU A 29 18.70 1.16 5.67
C LEU A 29 19.30 -0.09 6.35
N SER A 30 19.69 0.06 7.61
CA SER A 30 20.02 -1.06 8.51
C SER A 30 18.83 -1.30 9.42
N LEU A 31 18.12 -2.43 9.24
CA LEU A 31 16.90 -2.71 9.99
C LEU A 31 17.20 -3.43 11.31
N HIS A 32 16.36 -3.20 12.31
CA HIS A 32 16.38 -3.96 13.56
C HIS A 32 16.11 -5.45 13.34
N THR A 33 16.80 -6.32 14.11
CA THR A 33 16.76 -7.79 13.97
C THR A 33 15.71 -8.49 14.86
N GLY A 34 15.00 -7.75 15.72
CA GLY A 34 13.93 -8.34 16.54
C GLY A 34 12.75 -8.84 15.70
N SER A 35 12.16 -9.98 16.06
CA SER A 35 11.11 -10.65 15.29
C SER A 35 9.97 -9.73 14.85
N ARG A 36 9.46 -8.88 15.75
CA ARG A 36 8.41 -7.90 15.47
C ARG A 36 8.82 -6.94 14.34
N TYR A 37 10.04 -6.42 14.40
CA TYR A 37 10.57 -5.47 13.41
C TYR A 37 10.82 -6.15 12.06
N VAL A 38 11.35 -7.38 12.08
CA VAL A 38 11.57 -8.18 10.87
C VAL A 38 10.24 -8.49 10.18
N LEU A 39 9.22 -8.93 10.91
CA LEU A 39 7.89 -9.20 10.35
C LEU A 39 7.23 -7.94 9.78
N SER A 40 7.30 -6.81 10.51
CA SER A 40 6.79 -5.53 10.06
C SER A 40 7.48 -5.07 8.77
N ALA A 41 8.82 -5.14 8.73
CA ALA A 41 9.61 -4.80 7.55
C ALA A 41 9.28 -5.71 6.36
N THR A 42 9.16 -7.02 6.60
CA THR A 42 8.79 -7.99 5.55
C THR A 42 7.43 -7.65 4.94
N ALA A 43 6.43 -7.35 5.76
CA ALA A 43 5.11 -6.96 5.26
C ALA A 43 5.14 -5.65 4.46
N ALA A 44 5.96 -4.67 4.88
CA ALA A 44 6.17 -3.44 4.13
C ALA A 44 6.86 -3.71 2.76
N VAL A 45 7.85 -4.61 2.73
CA VAL A 45 8.51 -5.03 1.48
C VAL A 45 7.53 -5.74 0.54
N ILE A 46 6.67 -6.63 1.05
CA ILE A 46 5.60 -7.27 0.27
C ILE A 46 4.64 -6.22 -0.32
N SER A 47 4.28 -5.19 0.45
CA SER A 47 3.47 -4.09 -0.08
C SER A 47 4.16 -3.36 -1.24
N LEU A 48 5.46 -3.10 -1.17
CA LEU A 48 6.24 -2.51 -2.25
C LEU A 48 6.35 -3.44 -3.47
N GLU A 49 6.50 -4.75 -3.26
CA GLU A 49 6.50 -5.75 -4.33
C GLU A 49 5.15 -5.75 -5.08
N HIS A 50 4.03 -5.65 -4.37
CA HIS A 50 2.72 -5.51 -4.99
C HIS A 50 2.59 -4.24 -5.82
N ALA A 51 3.20 -3.13 -5.39
CA ALA A 51 3.23 -1.90 -6.17
C ALA A 51 4.02 -2.06 -7.49
N ILE A 52 5.16 -2.75 -7.47
CA ILE A 52 5.92 -3.06 -8.68
C ILE A 52 5.11 -3.96 -9.62
N GLY A 53 4.47 -5.01 -9.08
CA GLY A 53 3.57 -5.87 -9.85
C GLY A 53 2.42 -5.07 -10.48
N LEU A 54 1.87 -4.09 -9.76
CA LEU A 54 0.83 -3.19 -10.25
C LEU A 54 1.32 -2.36 -11.44
N LEU A 55 2.53 -1.78 -11.38
CA LEU A 55 3.14 -1.05 -12.50
C LEU A 55 3.27 -1.94 -13.73
N THR A 56 3.82 -3.15 -13.57
CA THR A 56 3.96 -4.13 -14.65
C THR A 56 2.61 -4.49 -15.29
N LEU A 57 1.57 -4.67 -14.48
CA LEU A 57 0.21 -4.95 -14.97
C LEU A 57 -0.38 -3.75 -15.73
N LEU A 58 -0.10 -2.52 -15.29
CA LEU A 58 -0.54 -1.31 -15.99
C LEU A 58 0.11 -1.17 -17.36
N GLU A 59 1.42 -1.41 -17.48
CA GLU A 59 2.13 -1.44 -18.75
C GLU A 59 1.51 -2.46 -19.71
N GLY A 60 1.19 -3.66 -19.21
CA GLY A 60 0.50 -4.73 -19.94
C GLY A 60 -1.01 -4.54 -20.10
N ARG A 61 -1.59 -3.42 -19.66
CA ARG A 61 -3.03 -3.13 -19.66
C ARG A 61 -3.89 -4.19 -18.94
N GLY A 62 -3.31 -4.84 -17.92
CA GLY A 62 -3.96 -5.83 -17.05
C GLY A 62 -4.81 -5.20 -15.94
N PHE A 63 -5.70 -4.27 -16.29
CA PHE A 63 -6.37 -3.38 -15.33
C PHE A 63 -7.14 -4.12 -14.23
N THR A 64 -7.87 -5.19 -14.56
CA THR A 64 -8.60 -5.98 -13.53
C THR A 64 -7.66 -6.48 -12.43
N SER A 65 -6.52 -7.05 -12.84
CA SER A 65 -5.51 -7.56 -11.91
C SER A 65 -4.78 -6.43 -11.16
N THR A 66 -4.59 -5.28 -11.81
CA THR A 66 -4.05 -4.06 -11.18
C THR A 66 -4.88 -3.65 -9.96
N PHE A 67 -6.21 -3.60 -10.11
CA PHE A 67 -7.11 -3.21 -9.00
C PHE A 67 -7.13 -4.26 -7.88
N ALA A 68 -7.07 -5.54 -8.23
CA ALA A 68 -6.94 -6.61 -7.24
C ALA A 68 -5.61 -6.47 -6.46
N LEU A 69 -4.51 -6.22 -7.17
CA LEU A 69 -3.19 -6.09 -6.56
C LEU A 69 -3.07 -4.83 -5.69
N PHE A 70 -3.72 -3.73 -6.08
CA PHE A 70 -3.81 -2.52 -5.27
C PHE A 70 -4.46 -2.77 -3.89
N ARG A 71 -5.50 -3.61 -3.85
CA ARG A 71 -6.11 -4.00 -2.58
C ARG A 71 -5.14 -4.76 -1.67
N VAL A 72 -4.42 -5.75 -2.21
CA VAL A 72 -3.50 -6.55 -1.39
C VAL A 72 -2.24 -5.77 -1.00
N GLN A 73 -1.83 -4.77 -1.80
CA GLN A 73 -0.80 -3.81 -1.43
C GLN A 73 -1.17 -3.07 -0.14
N TYR A 74 -2.39 -2.51 -0.09
CA TYR A 74 -2.90 -1.83 1.10
C TYR A 74 -2.98 -2.77 2.31
N GLU A 75 -3.46 -4.01 2.10
CA GLU A 75 -3.59 -5.00 3.18
C GLU A 75 -2.23 -5.40 3.74
N ALA A 76 -1.22 -5.59 2.89
CA ALA A 76 0.16 -5.89 3.30
C ALA A 76 0.77 -4.73 4.10
N LEU A 77 0.58 -3.48 3.66
CA LEU A 77 1.03 -2.30 4.39
C LEU A 77 0.35 -2.18 5.76
N THR A 78 -0.97 -2.32 5.80
CA THR A 78 -1.73 -2.27 7.06
C THR A 78 -1.25 -3.35 8.04
N ARG A 79 -0.96 -4.56 7.55
CA ARG A 79 -0.40 -5.65 8.34
C ARG A 79 0.99 -5.31 8.87
N GLY A 80 1.85 -4.68 8.07
CA GLY A 80 3.17 -4.21 8.53
C GLY A 80 3.06 -3.21 9.67
N ILE A 81 2.17 -2.24 9.55
CA ILE A 81 1.91 -1.24 10.59
C ILE A 81 1.30 -1.91 11.83
N TRP A 82 0.35 -2.83 11.65
CA TRP A 82 -0.25 -3.58 12.76
C TRP A 82 0.77 -4.44 13.49
N LEU A 83 1.68 -5.11 12.79
CA LEU A 83 2.77 -5.89 13.40
C LEU A 83 3.65 -5.03 14.29
N LEU A 84 3.91 -3.77 13.88
CA LEU A 84 4.73 -2.86 14.67
C LEU A 84 4.01 -2.35 15.92
N TYR A 85 2.77 -1.90 15.79
CA TYR A 85 2.09 -1.13 16.84
C TYR A 85 0.97 -1.89 17.55
N GLY A 86 0.25 -2.78 16.87
CA GLY A 86 -1.00 -3.38 17.34
C GLY A 86 -0.91 -4.84 17.76
N ALA A 87 -0.07 -5.63 17.08
CA ALA A 87 -0.01 -7.07 17.28
C ALA A 87 0.47 -7.46 18.69
N SER A 88 -0.17 -8.46 19.30
CA SER A 88 0.29 -9.07 20.53
C SER A 88 1.58 -9.89 20.33
N GLU A 89 2.33 -10.16 21.41
CA GLU A 89 3.52 -11.02 21.33
C GLU A 89 3.17 -12.44 20.84
N ASP A 90 2.01 -12.95 21.19
CA ASP A 90 1.50 -14.24 20.69
C ASP A 90 1.36 -14.27 19.15
N TRP A 91 0.91 -13.17 18.55
CA TRP A 91 0.88 -13.04 17.09
C TRP A 91 2.27 -12.95 16.47
N VAL A 92 3.17 -12.22 17.10
CA VAL A 92 4.56 -12.12 16.67
C VAL A 92 5.25 -13.49 16.70
N GLU A 93 5.05 -14.25 17.77
CA GLU A 93 5.58 -15.61 17.92
C GLU A 93 5.05 -16.55 16.84
N LYS A 94 3.71 -16.60 16.64
CA LYS A 94 3.06 -17.42 15.61
C LYS A 94 3.57 -17.13 14.20
N LEU A 95 3.72 -15.85 13.85
CA LEU A 95 4.14 -15.44 12.52
C LEU A 95 5.66 -15.54 12.30
N SER A 96 6.45 -15.62 13.38
CA SER A 96 7.90 -15.85 13.33
C SER A 96 8.26 -17.33 13.30
N ALA A 97 7.29 -18.23 13.55
CA ALA A 97 7.53 -19.65 13.59
C ALA A 97 7.97 -20.19 12.20
N PRO A 98 8.82 -21.22 12.13
CA PRO A 98 9.21 -21.85 10.87
C PRO A 98 8.01 -22.28 10.04
N LEU A 99 8.09 -22.14 8.71
CA LEU A 99 7.01 -22.55 7.80
C LEU A 99 6.89 -24.08 7.76
N THR A 100 5.97 -24.59 8.56
CA THR A 100 5.57 -26.01 8.57
C THR A 100 4.06 -26.09 8.33
N THR A 101 3.56 -27.26 7.92
CA THR A 101 2.11 -27.47 7.72
C THR A 101 1.31 -27.16 8.99
N GLU A 102 1.83 -27.49 10.16
CA GLU A 102 1.18 -27.24 11.44
C GLU A 102 1.17 -25.75 11.77
N ASN A 103 2.30 -25.06 11.66
CA ASN A 103 2.41 -23.64 11.94
C ASN A 103 1.62 -22.80 10.93
N ALA A 104 1.60 -23.20 9.66
CA ALA A 104 0.78 -22.55 8.63
C ALA A 104 -0.72 -22.63 8.98
N LYS A 105 -1.21 -23.76 9.48
CA LYS A 105 -2.60 -23.87 9.93
C LYS A 105 -2.91 -22.95 11.11
N LYS A 106 -2.01 -22.85 12.10
CA LYS A 106 -2.17 -21.94 13.26
C LYS A 106 -2.11 -20.46 12.87
N ALA A 107 -1.33 -20.11 11.86
CA ALA A 107 -1.16 -18.74 11.39
C ALA A 107 -2.24 -18.29 10.38
N ASN A 108 -2.93 -19.23 9.72
CA ASN A 108 -3.98 -18.93 8.73
C ASN A 108 -5.22 -18.20 9.32
N GLU A 109 -5.36 -18.18 10.64
CA GLU A 109 -6.42 -17.46 11.35
C GLU A 109 -6.01 -16.03 11.74
N GLY A 110 -5.05 -15.44 11.01
CA GLY A 110 -4.63 -14.07 11.24
C GLY A 110 -5.80 -13.07 11.23
N PRO A 111 -5.69 -11.95 11.97
CA PRO A 111 -6.79 -11.00 12.06
C PRO A 111 -7.12 -10.41 10.70
N MET A 112 -8.42 -10.27 10.43
CA MET A 112 -8.91 -9.56 9.24
C MET A 112 -8.56 -8.07 9.35
N LEU A 113 -8.53 -7.38 8.20
CA LEU A 113 -8.19 -5.96 8.12
C LEU A 113 -8.94 -5.09 9.13
N ALA A 114 -10.25 -5.29 9.29
CA ALA A 114 -11.05 -4.51 10.23
C ALA A 114 -10.51 -4.60 11.66
N LYS A 115 -10.22 -5.82 12.10
CA LYS A 115 -9.65 -6.07 13.44
C LYS A 115 -8.24 -5.48 13.59
N MET A 116 -7.40 -5.56 12.55
CA MET A 116 -6.07 -4.92 12.59
C MET A 116 -6.20 -3.40 12.80
N LEU A 117 -7.11 -2.75 12.08
CA LEU A 117 -7.35 -1.32 12.24
C LEU A 117 -7.90 -0.96 13.63
N ASP A 118 -8.81 -1.76 14.18
CA ASP A 118 -9.33 -1.56 15.53
C ASP A 118 -8.22 -1.71 16.59
N GLU A 119 -7.32 -2.68 16.42
CA GLU A 119 -6.19 -2.91 17.33
C GLU A 119 -5.08 -1.85 17.22
N LEU A 120 -5.06 -1.08 16.14
CA LEU A 120 -4.15 0.05 15.92
C LEU A 120 -4.62 1.36 16.57
N GLU A 121 -5.91 1.46 16.92
CA GLU A 121 -6.47 2.67 17.53
C GLU A 121 -5.72 3.08 18.80
N GLY A 122 -5.31 4.35 18.85
CA GLY A 122 -4.56 4.92 19.97
C GLY A 122 -3.14 4.36 20.15
N LYS A 123 -2.65 3.50 19.22
CA LYS A 123 -1.30 2.93 19.27
C LYS A 123 -0.43 3.40 18.12
N ALA A 124 -0.98 3.45 16.91
CA ALA A 124 -0.28 3.99 15.76
C ALA A 124 -0.43 5.53 15.69
N PRO A 125 0.50 6.25 15.01
CA PRO A 125 0.36 7.70 14.83
C PRO A 125 -0.96 8.09 14.16
N ASP A 126 -1.60 9.16 14.64
CA ASP A 126 -2.92 9.61 14.15
C ASP A 126 -2.94 9.86 12.65
N VAL A 127 -1.87 10.43 12.08
CA VAL A 127 -1.77 10.67 10.64
C VAL A 127 -1.80 9.37 9.82
N VAL A 128 -1.15 8.31 10.33
CA VAL A 128 -1.16 6.99 9.70
C VAL A 128 -2.55 6.38 9.78
N MET A 129 -3.19 6.45 10.95
CA MET A 129 -4.55 5.95 11.17
C MET A 129 -5.57 6.65 10.27
N SER A 130 -5.48 7.98 10.16
CA SER A 130 -6.35 8.76 9.27
C SER A 130 -6.26 8.27 7.82
N GLN A 131 -5.05 8.12 7.30
CA GLN A 131 -4.82 7.66 5.92
C GLN A 131 -5.32 6.22 5.69
N LEU A 132 -5.07 5.31 6.63
CA LEU A 132 -5.54 3.93 6.51
C LEU A 132 -7.07 3.83 6.55
N LYS A 133 -7.72 4.59 7.42
CA LYS A 133 -9.19 4.63 7.52
C LYS A 133 -9.82 5.23 6.28
N GLU A 134 -9.30 6.35 5.81
CA GLU A 134 -9.75 7.01 4.59
C GLU A 134 -9.67 6.06 3.39
N PHE A 135 -8.55 5.36 3.20
CA PHE A 135 -8.43 4.36 2.16
C PHE A 135 -9.50 3.27 2.28
N LYS A 136 -9.71 2.73 3.48
CA LYS A 136 -10.73 1.71 3.74
C LYS A 136 -12.12 2.19 3.38
N GLU A 137 -12.47 3.39 3.81
CA GLU A 137 -13.81 3.98 3.60
C GLU A 137 -14.14 4.11 2.11
N TYR A 138 -13.23 4.69 1.34
CA TYR A 138 -13.50 5.03 -0.07
C TYR A 138 -13.15 3.93 -1.07
N SER A 139 -12.24 3.01 -0.73
CA SER A 139 -11.70 2.08 -1.72
C SER A 139 -12.01 0.61 -1.45
N TRP A 140 -12.14 0.23 -0.19
CA TRP A 140 -12.15 -1.18 0.21
C TRP A 140 -13.26 -2.03 -0.42
N LYS A 141 -14.50 -1.56 -0.43
CA LYS A 141 -15.63 -2.31 -0.97
C LYS A 141 -15.49 -2.55 -2.47
N ALA A 142 -15.17 -1.48 -3.21
CA ALA A 142 -14.97 -1.56 -4.65
C ALA A 142 -13.81 -2.50 -5.00
N LEU A 143 -12.66 -2.37 -4.33
CA LEU A 143 -11.49 -3.22 -4.56
C LEU A 143 -11.73 -4.68 -4.16
N SER A 144 -12.52 -4.95 -3.12
CA SER A 144 -12.92 -6.32 -2.75
C SER A 144 -13.69 -7.01 -3.86
N SER A 145 -14.51 -6.26 -4.61
CA SER A 145 -15.23 -6.77 -5.77
C SER A 145 -14.28 -7.29 -6.86
N TYR A 146 -13.09 -6.70 -7.03
CA TYR A 146 -12.08 -7.17 -8.01
C TYR A 146 -11.44 -8.51 -7.60
N ILE A 147 -11.30 -8.78 -6.31
CA ILE A 147 -10.78 -10.06 -5.82
C ILE A 147 -11.76 -11.21 -6.09
N HIS A 148 -13.06 -10.95 -5.95
CA HIS A 148 -14.10 -11.97 -5.99
C HIS A 148 -14.92 -11.96 -7.29
N VAL A 149 -14.45 -11.27 -8.34
CA VAL A 149 -15.13 -11.15 -9.64
C VAL A 149 -16.58 -10.67 -9.47
N GLY A 150 -16.79 -9.66 -8.61
CA GLY A 150 -18.11 -9.07 -8.37
C GLY A 150 -18.51 -8.07 -9.46
N LEU A 151 -19.44 -7.16 -9.14
CA LEU A 151 -20.04 -6.23 -10.11
C LEU A 151 -18.99 -5.33 -10.79
N HIS A 152 -18.05 -4.72 -10.02
CA HIS A 152 -17.11 -3.76 -10.58
C HIS A 152 -16.24 -4.33 -11.72
N PRO A 153 -15.50 -5.46 -11.56
CA PRO A 153 -14.68 -5.99 -12.65
C PRO A 153 -15.52 -6.47 -13.84
N LEU A 154 -16.71 -7.02 -13.62
CA LEU A 154 -17.60 -7.44 -14.70
C LEU A 154 -18.05 -6.25 -15.54
N THR A 155 -18.54 -5.19 -14.91
CA THR A 155 -18.94 -3.96 -15.59
C THR A 155 -17.77 -3.30 -16.31
N ARG A 156 -16.63 -3.12 -15.61
CA ARG A 156 -15.45 -2.49 -16.21
C ARG A 156 -14.83 -3.29 -17.35
N LYS A 157 -14.93 -4.61 -17.31
CA LYS A 157 -14.47 -5.45 -18.44
C LYS A 157 -15.36 -5.31 -19.66
N ALA A 158 -16.66 -5.10 -19.48
CA ALA A 158 -17.62 -4.92 -20.56
C ALA A 158 -17.60 -3.48 -21.14
N GLU A 159 -17.53 -2.47 -20.29
CA GLU A 159 -17.68 -1.06 -20.66
C GLU A 159 -16.34 -0.32 -20.83
N GLY A 160 -15.24 -0.87 -20.32
CA GLY A 160 -13.91 -0.26 -20.31
C GLY A 160 -13.57 0.39 -18.96
N TYR A 161 -12.30 0.69 -18.81
CA TYR A 161 -11.74 1.35 -17.63
C TYR A 161 -11.54 2.85 -17.91
N PRO A 162 -12.21 3.76 -17.17
CA PRO A 162 -11.94 5.19 -17.28
C PRO A 162 -10.49 5.49 -16.97
N ILE A 163 -9.82 6.28 -17.81
CA ILE A 163 -8.41 6.61 -17.67
C ILE A 163 -8.13 7.28 -16.31
N GLY A 164 -8.97 8.22 -15.91
CA GLY A 164 -8.82 8.91 -14.62
C GLY A 164 -8.88 7.98 -13.40
N LEU A 165 -9.64 6.87 -13.48
CA LEU A 165 -9.69 5.88 -12.43
C LEU A 165 -8.37 5.08 -12.36
N ILE A 166 -7.79 4.75 -13.51
CA ILE A 166 -6.49 4.06 -13.60
C ILE A 166 -5.38 4.96 -13.03
N GLU A 167 -5.34 6.23 -13.45
CA GLU A 167 -4.37 7.22 -12.95
C GLU A 167 -4.47 7.40 -11.44
N GLN A 168 -5.69 7.46 -10.92
CA GLN A 168 -5.93 7.60 -9.50
C GLN A 168 -5.45 6.40 -8.69
N VAL A 169 -5.70 5.17 -9.16
CA VAL A 169 -5.17 3.94 -8.54
C VAL A 169 -3.65 3.95 -8.52
N LEU A 170 -2.99 4.37 -9.62
CA LEU A 170 -1.54 4.46 -9.70
C LEU A 170 -0.98 5.48 -8.68
N ARG A 171 -1.57 6.68 -8.61
CA ARG A 171 -1.16 7.71 -7.64
C ARG A 171 -1.32 7.22 -6.19
N GLN A 172 -2.44 6.59 -5.88
CA GLN A 172 -2.70 6.06 -4.54
C GLN A 172 -1.74 4.91 -4.19
N SER A 173 -1.41 4.04 -5.15
CA SER A 173 -0.39 2.99 -4.98
C SER A 173 0.98 3.60 -4.63
N ASN A 174 1.37 4.70 -5.31
CA ASN A 174 2.59 5.44 -5.00
C ASN A 174 2.55 6.03 -3.58
N GLY A 175 1.40 6.55 -3.14
CA GLY A 175 1.20 7.02 -1.77
C GLY A 175 1.40 5.92 -0.73
N LEU A 176 0.81 4.73 -0.96
CA LEU A 176 1.04 3.56 -0.11
C LEU A 176 2.52 3.12 -0.11
N SER A 177 3.21 3.23 -1.24
CA SER A 177 4.63 2.90 -1.36
C SER A 177 5.51 3.85 -0.54
N LEU A 178 5.20 5.16 -0.54
CA LEU A 178 5.89 6.13 0.31
C LEU A 178 5.62 5.86 1.81
N MET A 179 4.38 5.49 2.16
CA MET A 179 4.05 5.11 3.55
C MET A 179 4.80 3.84 3.98
N GLY A 180 4.89 2.82 3.11
CA GLY A 180 5.68 1.61 3.36
C GLY A 180 7.18 1.91 3.49
N THR A 181 7.69 2.83 2.67
CA THR A 181 9.07 3.29 2.74
C THR A 181 9.35 4.04 4.04
N MET A 182 8.40 4.88 4.51
CA MET A 182 8.50 5.55 5.80
C MET A 182 8.51 4.53 6.95
N LEU A 183 7.67 3.50 6.90
CA LEU A 183 7.67 2.41 7.88
C LEU A 183 9.05 1.72 7.96
N LEU A 184 9.63 1.35 6.82
CA LEU A 184 10.99 0.78 6.77
C LEU A 184 12.05 1.72 7.33
N THR A 185 11.92 3.01 7.01
CA THR A 185 12.82 4.06 7.52
C THR A 185 12.72 4.20 9.04
N MET A 186 11.52 4.14 9.61
CA MET A 186 11.34 4.15 11.07
C MET A 186 11.93 2.89 11.73
N LEU A 187 11.77 1.73 11.09
CA LEU A 187 12.34 0.46 11.55
C LEU A 187 13.87 0.41 11.49
N SER A 188 14.53 1.31 10.77
CA SER A 188 15.99 1.45 10.81
C SER A 188 16.50 2.15 12.08
N GLY A 189 15.62 2.85 12.81
CA GLY A 189 16.00 3.62 14.00
C GLY A 189 16.87 4.84 13.74
N ASP A 190 17.13 5.21 12.47
CA ASP A 190 17.93 6.41 12.12
C ASP A 190 17.01 7.59 11.73
N PRO A 191 16.81 8.59 12.64
CA PRO A 191 15.92 9.72 12.37
C PRO A 191 16.36 10.57 11.15
N ARG A 192 17.65 10.54 10.78
CA ARG A 192 18.17 11.29 9.62
C ARG A 192 17.60 10.80 8.30
N GLN A 193 17.17 9.55 8.24
CA GLN A 193 16.61 8.95 7.04
C GLN A 193 15.18 9.40 6.75
N GLN A 194 14.43 9.84 7.77
CA GLN A 194 13.02 10.24 7.60
C GLN A 194 12.87 11.45 6.66
N GLY A 195 13.80 12.40 6.74
CA GLY A 195 13.81 13.56 5.84
C GLY A 195 13.97 13.19 4.35
N LYS A 196 14.61 12.04 4.06
CA LYS A 196 14.78 11.55 2.68
C LYS A 196 13.45 11.10 2.07
N VAL A 197 12.58 10.42 2.84
CA VAL A 197 11.24 10.02 2.34
C VAL A 197 10.39 11.24 2.03
N ALA A 198 10.42 12.27 2.88
CA ALA A 198 9.75 13.54 2.61
C ALA A 198 10.31 14.26 1.37
N ALA A 199 11.61 14.12 1.10
CA ALA A 199 12.24 14.64 -0.13
C ALA A 199 11.73 13.87 -1.36
N LEU A 200 11.67 12.54 -1.33
CA LEU A 200 11.09 11.70 -2.39
C LEU A 200 9.64 12.10 -2.67
N GLN A 201 8.83 12.30 -1.65
CA GLN A 201 7.43 12.72 -1.81
C GLN A 201 7.33 14.07 -2.55
N ARG A 202 8.21 15.03 -2.28
CA ARG A 202 8.24 16.33 -2.98
C ARG A 202 8.74 16.21 -4.41
N GLU A 203 9.82 15.44 -4.61
CA GLU A 203 10.42 15.21 -5.93
C GLU A 203 9.43 14.56 -6.89
N PHE A 204 8.69 13.57 -6.42
CA PHE A 204 7.73 12.78 -7.20
C PHE A 204 6.27 13.19 -6.95
N ALA A 205 6.02 14.42 -6.49
CA ALA A 205 4.66 14.89 -6.21
C ALA A 205 3.72 14.76 -7.43
N GLY A 206 4.26 14.88 -8.65
CA GLY A 206 3.52 14.73 -9.92
C GLY A 206 2.88 13.35 -10.11
N CYS A 207 3.37 12.29 -9.48
CA CYS A 207 2.79 10.95 -9.55
C CYS A 207 2.23 10.45 -8.21
N CYS A 208 2.19 11.29 -7.18
CA CYS A 208 1.61 10.97 -5.88
C CYS A 208 0.16 11.46 -5.77
N PRO A 209 -0.59 11.01 -4.74
CA PRO A 209 -1.92 11.53 -4.46
C PRO A 209 -1.89 13.02 -4.21
N ASP A 210 -2.85 13.76 -4.77
CA ASP A 210 -3.08 15.15 -4.41
C ASP A 210 -3.77 15.20 -3.04
N PRO A 211 -3.22 15.92 -2.06
CA PRO A 211 -3.85 16.07 -0.74
C PRO A 211 -5.28 16.63 -0.79
N GLN A 212 -5.66 17.31 -1.88
CA GLN A 212 -6.99 17.91 -2.04
C GLN A 212 -8.01 17.00 -2.74
N THR A 213 -7.58 15.92 -3.44
CA THR A 213 -8.46 15.07 -4.26
C THR A 213 -8.45 13.59 -3.86
N GLY A 214 -8.17 13.27 -2.62
CA GLY A 214 -7.80 11.97 -2.07
C GLY A 214 -8.66 10.72 -2.36
N HIS A 215 -9.78 10.77 -3.10
CA HIS A 215 -10.71 9.63 -3.23
C HIS A 215 -10.50 8.85 -4.53
N VAL A 216 -10.27 7.52 -4.44
CA VAL A 216 -10.06 6.62 -5.60
C VAL A 216 -11.35 6.31 -6.34
N PHE A 217 -12.47 6.24 -5.65
CA PHE A 217 -13.76 5.93 -6.24
C PHE A 217 -14.73 7.10 -6.02
N PRO A 218 -15.58 7.42 -7.02
CA PRO A 218 -16.64 8.38 -6.80
C PRO A 218 -17.47 7.91 -5.61
N THR A 219 -17.71 8.80 -4.66
CA THR A 219 -18.74 8.55 -3.66
C THR A 219 -20.04 8.34 -4.41
N GLU A 220 -20.62 7.16 -4.34
CA GLU A 220 -21.99 6.95 -4.78
C GLU A 220 -22.85 7.89 -3.93
N ASN A 221 -23.17 9.05 -4.48
CA ASN A 221 -24.28 9.82 -3.96
C ASN A 221 -25.56 9.10 -4.32
N PRO A 222 -26.49 8.93 -3.36
CA PRO A 222 -27.73 8.20 -3.53
C PRO A 222 -28.65 8.77 -4.61
#